data_0b16b9b7470a69885419580bde95ef12
#
_entry.id   0b16b9b7470a69885419580bde95ef12
#
_cell.length_a   1.000
_cell.length_b   1.000
_cell.length_c   1.000
_cell.angle_alpha   90.00
_cell.angle_beta   90.00
_cell.angle_gamma   90.00
#
_symmetry.space_group_name_H-M   'P 1'
#
loop_
_entity.id
_entity.type
_entity.pdbx_description
1 polymer ?
#
loop_
_entity_poly.entity_id
_entity_poly.type
_entity_poly.pdbx_seq_one_letter_code
_entity_poly.pdbx_strand_id
1 'polypeptide(L)'
;MEGREQLGGYKWLTFILLLIFVLFLARFGPGGRTGEEAWGRENKGVPKESTFEQKEAPRELINTYDGFRITVPPGWEAEILPGVATILTRPGVAKLSIFVQPLEKITAEEYILYSNRSLQEGWATIKVWDSKKLNLKGYPTWIWEWTRDKVAPGDLNYYREYHLLVSRTVYTFLFKTDAENLQEATRSLSYILQSWEPLPSTGKPAFPEPQRLEREIYIEGAYHKLIIPKGKTLWGILNPHKLGKLEYFHRLIPLEEKLNHKFEFLITYAAFDTRFDLRELQKIYEDGRILMVALQPWWYGKKNDTSLIDLLKGKYDDILREWARQFKMIGDPVFVRFGNEMNGDWSTWSAWFYGKDTDIFKMAWDYVYRIFKEEGATNVIFVFNPHDRSFPNFKWNHYLLYYPGDQTVDWIGLTGYNNGTSYPADLWREFDTIYEPLYKEYMYYFKDKPFIITEFASNEIGGDKAKWIKRAMESLVANYPNIKIAVWFNQIDGKWLYNLDSSPASFQAFAEGLKKEAYQFRAVWPRN
;
A
#
# COMPACT_ATOMS: atom_id res chain seq x y z
N MET A 1 -38.28 -7.40 -5.22
CA MET A 1 -39.05 -8.52 -4.67
C MET A 1 -38.07 -9.61 -4.37
N GLU A 2 -38.01 -9.93 -3.10
CA GLU A 2 -37.66 -11.18 -2.44
C GLU A 2 -36.26 -11.74 -2.72
N GLY A 3 -35.42 -12.06 -1.73
CA GLY A 3 -35.75 -12.42 -0.38
C GLY A 3 -34.53 -12.24 0.55
N ARG A 4 -34.88 -11.77 1.68
CA ARG A 4 -34.13 -11.89 2.93
C ARG A 4 -34.32 -13.31 3.48
N GLU A 5 -33.39 -13.63 4.39
CA GLU A 5 -33.43 -14.68 5.40
C GLU A 5 -32.65 -15.96 5.11
N GLN A 6 -31.56 -16.11 5.84
CA GLN A 6 -31.51 -17.11 6.90
C GLN A 6 -30.30 -16.89 7.82
N LEU A 7 -30.61 -16.34 8.97
CA LEU A 7 -29.85 -16.49 10.22
C LEU A 7 -30.37 -17.77 10.92
N GLY A 8 -29.49 -18.66 11.29
CA GLY A 8 -29.75 -19.83 12.13
C GLY A 8 -28.50 -20.69 12.14
N GLY A 9 -27.65 -20.68 13.09
CA GLY A 9 -27.80 -21.18 14.40
C GLY A 9 -27.17 -22.56 14.49
N TYR A 10 -25.91 -22.68 14.97
CA TYR A 10 -25.47 -23.88 15.66
C TYR A 10 -24.68 -23.48 16.90
N LYS A 11 -25.32 -23.71 18.05
CA LYS A 11 -24.75 -23.75 19.37
C LYS A 11 -24.20 -25.16 19.64
N TRP A 12 -23.10 -25.19 20.41
CA TRP A 12 -22.67 -26.26 21.30
C TRP A 12 -22.15 -27.57 20.70
N LEU A 13 -20.85 -27.77 20.87
CA LEU A 13 -20.37 -28.99 21.51
C LEU A 13 -18.98 -28.71 22.11
N THR A 14 -19.01 -28.51 23.41
CA THR A 14 -17.87 -28.63 24.33
C THR A 14 -17.72 -30.12 24.67
N PHE A 15 -16.55 -30.69 24.70
CA PHE A 15 -16.00 -31.57 25.74
C PHE A 15 -14.87 -32.45 25.26
N ILE A 16 -13.72 -32.31 25.94
CA ILE A 16 -12.79 -33.34 26.40
C ILE A 16 -12.00 -34.11 25.34
N LEU A 17 -10.66 -33.95 25.35
CA LEU A 17 -9.75 -34.99 25.76
C LEU A 17 -8.36 -34.41 26.07
N LEU A 18 -8.05 -34.55 27.32
CA LEU A 18 -6.73 -34.38 27.97
C LEU A 18 -5.87 -35.61 27.70
N LEU A 19 -4.57 -35.45 27.82
CA LEU A 19 -3.51 -36.44 27.94
C LEU A 19 -3.16 -37.29 26.71
N ILE A 20 -1.94 -37.08 26.19
CA ILE A 20 -0.82 -38.03 26.37
C ILE A 20 0.48 -37.25 26.18
N PHE A 21 1.13 -36.99 27.30
CA PHE A 21 2.57 -36.75 27.45
C PHE A 21 3.23 -38.09 27.60
N VAL A 22 4.46 -38.26 27.09
CA VAL A 22 5.54 -39.12 27.61
C VAL A 22 6.32 -39.86 26.53
N LEU A 23 7.57 -39.43 26.43
CA LEU A 23 8.79 -40.23 26.15
C LEU A 23 9.00 -40.94 24.80
N PHE A 24 9.95 -40.41 24.04
CA PHE A 24 11.02 -41.22 23.53
C PHE A 24 12.35 -40.46 23.55
N LEU A 25 13.12 -40.74 24.60
CA LEU A 25 14.56 -40.52 24.67
C LEU A 25 15.27 -41.86 24.34
N ALA A 26 16.35 -41.72 23.64
CA ALA A 26 17.54 -42.57 23.68
C ALA A 26 17.82 -43.55 22.52
N ARG A 27 19.02 -43.37 22.07
CA ARG A 27 20.03 -44.30 21.56
C ARG A 27 20.17 -44.46 20.05
N PHE A 28 21.29 -43.91 19.54
CA PHE A 28 22.46 -44.71 19.13
C PHE A 28 23.62 -43.78 18.74
N GLY A 29 24.73 -43.86 19.41
CA GLY A 29 26.07 -43.61 18.91
C GLY A 29 26.83 -44.96 18.99
N PRO A 30 28.14 -45.02 18.80
CA PRO A 30 29.04 -44.40 17.83
C PRO A 30 29.89 -45.44 17.08
N GLY A 31 30.68 -45.06 16.12
CA GLY A 31 31.77 -45.85 15.53
C GLY A 31 32.10 -45.28 14.15
N GLY A 32 33.28 -45.01 13.75
CA GLY A 32 34.61 -45.20 14.26
C GLY A 32 35.60 -45.30 13.10
N ARG A 33 36.69 -44.50 13.13
CA ARG A 33 38.04 -44.73 12.55
C ARG A 33 38.16 -44.83 11.01
N THR A 34 39.19 -44.41 10.33
CA THR A 34 40.59 -43.95 10.54
C THR A 34 41.17 -43.47 9.21
N GLY A 35 42.30 -42.72 9.26
CA GLY A 35 43.20 -42.52 8.11
C GLY A 35 43.77 -41.10 8.09
N GLU A 36 44.77 -40.83 8.84
CA GLU A 36 46.14 -40.33 8.72
C GLU A 36 46.61 -40.18 7.25
N GLU A 37 47.32 -39.12 6.86
CA GLU A 37 48.66 -38.57 7.13
C GLU A 37 48.79 -37.25 6.35
N ALA A 38 49.23 -36.17 6.88
CA ALA A 38 50.53 -35.69 7.36
C ALA A 38 51.31 -34.82 6.34
N TRP A 39 52.02 -33.81 6.93
CA TRP A 39 53.03 -32.87 6.44
C TRP A 39 52.44 -31.53 5.96
N GLY A 40 52.53 -30.40 6.61
CA GLY A 40 53.60 -29.87 7.44
C GLY A 40 54.18 -28.59 6.80
N ARG A 41 53.91 -27.41 7.38
CA ARG A 41 54.86 -26.30 7.53
C ARG A 41 54.26 -25.20 8.41
N GLU A 42 54.89 -24.96 9.51
CA GLU A 42 54.67 -23.82 10.37
C GLU A 42 54.91 -22.50 9.61
N ASN A 43 53.94 -21.60 9.74
CA ASN A 43 54.21 -20.17 9.63
C ASN A 43 53.60 -19.49 10.87
N LYS A 44 54.46 -19.05 11.77
CA LYS A 44 54.13 -18.26 12.93
C LYS A 44 53.60 -16.91 12.43
N GLY A 45 52.31 -16.79 12.30
CA GLY A 45 51.62 -15.51 12.10
C GLY A 45 51.35 -14.84 13.45
N VAL A 46 51.75 -13.60 13.55
CA VAL A 46 51.49 -12.64 14.61
C VAL A 46 50.02 -12.73 15.06
N PRO A 47 49.73 -12.70 16.39
CA PRO A 47 48.35 -12.65 16.86
C PRO A 47 47.67 -11.44 16.28
N LYS A 48 46.64 -11.60 15.44
CA LYS A 48 45.72 -10.52 15.11
C LYS A 48 45.10 -10.05 16.42
N GLU A 49 45.35 -8.82 16.78
CA GLU A 49 44.58 -8.13 17.80
C GLU A 49 43.11 -8.39 17.57
N SER A 50 42.46 -9.00 18.56
CA SER A 50 41.02 -9.09 18.62
C SER A 50 40.51 -7.66 18.65
N THR A 51 39.96 -7.18 17.55
CA THR A 51 39.12 -6.00 17.53
C THR A 51 38.01 -6.25 18.54
N PHE A 52 38.13 -5.62 19.70
CA PHE A 52 37.01 -5.49 20.62
C PHE A 52 35.91 -4.78 19.85
N GLU A 53 34.86 -5.49 19.45
CA GLU A 53 33.60 -4.88 19.05
C GLU A 53 33.18 -4.00 20.22
N GLN A 54 33.30 -2.69 20.07
CA GLN A 54 32.69 -1.75 20.99
C GLN A 54 31.19 -2.04 20.96
N LYS A 55 30.68 -2.70 21.99
CA LYS A 55 29.24 -2.87 22.17
C LYS A 55 28.65 -1.48 22.26
N GLU A 56 27.87 -1.09 21.25
CA GLU A 56 27.08 0.15 21.30
C GLU A 56 26.33 0.23 22.63
N ALA A 57 26.33 1.42 23.25
CA ALA A 57 25.54 1.63 24.46
C ALA A 57 24.07 1.80 24.12
N PRO A 58 23.15 1.43 25.01
CA PRO A 58 21.73 1.79 24.87
C PRO A 58 21.59 3.29 24.73
N ARG A 59 20.68 3.74 23.85
CA ARG A 59 20.43 5.18 23.62
C ARG A 59 19.00 5.56 23.93
N GLU A 60 18.79 6.74 24.52
CA GLU A 60 17.47 7.31 24.69
C GLU A 60 16.93 7.81 23.34
N LEU A 61 15.64 7.54 23.07
CA LEU A 61 14.90 8.09 21.96
C LEU A 61 13.68 8.82 22.52
N ILE A 62 13.56 10.12 22.18
CA ILE A 62 12.42 10.95 22.53
C ILE A 62 11.66 11.29 21.26
N ASN A 63 10.40 10.83 21.16
CA ASN A 63 9.49 11.23 20.10
C ASN A 63 8.52 12.29 20.62
N THR A 64 8.83 13.56 20.37
CA THR A 64 8.00 14.68 20.79
C THR A 64 6.69 14.79 19.98
N TYR A 65 6.69 14.32 18.74
CA TYR A 65 5.48 14.35 17.89
C TYR A 65 4.38 13.46 18.45
N ASP A 66 4.74 12.24 18.85
CA ASP A 66 3.80 11.24 19.37
C ASP A 66 3.74 11.20 20.89
N GLY A 67 4.64 11.92 21.58
CA GLY A 67 4.63 12.13 23.03
C GLY A 67 5.04 10.89 23.83
N PHE A 68 6.26 10.40 23.64
CA PHE A 68 6.86 9.37 24.50
C PHE A 68 8.40 9.37 24.43
N ARG A 69 9.00 8.69 25.41
CA ARG A 69 10.41 8.30 25.36
C ARG A 69 10.60 6.82 25.61
N ILE A 70 11.67 6.26 25.06
CA ILE A 70 12.10 4.86 25.24
C ILE A 70 13.64 4.80 25.26
N THR A 71 14.16 3.69 25.76
CA THR A 71 15.56 3.33 25.55
C THR A 71 15.65 2.29 24.43
N VAL A 72 16.41 2.62 23.39
CA VAL A 72 16.68 1.74 22.26
C VAL A 72 17.87 0.86 22.61
N PRO A 73 17.73 -0.48 22.56
CA PRO A 73 18.84 -1.39 22.86
C PRO A 73 19.95 -1.30 21.80
N PRO A 74 21.17 -1.76 22.10
CA PRO A 74 22.25 -1.86 21.13
C PRO A 74 21.88 -2.72 19.92
N GLY A 75 22.36 -2.32 18.74
CA GLY A 75 22.11 -3.03 17.49
C GLY A 75 20.69 -2.86 16.92
N TRP A 76 19.88 -1.94 17.48
CA TRP A 76 18.60 -1.55 16.93
C TRP A 76 18.72 -0.18 16.23
N GLU A 77 18.21 -0.12 15.02
CA GLU A 77 18.01 1.11 14.27
C GLU A 77 16.65 1.72 14.61
N ALA A 78 16.53 3.04 14.53
CA ALA A 78 15.30 3.74 14.84
C ALA A 78 14.98 4.76 13.75
N GLU A 79 13.73 4.74 13.27
CA GLU A 79 13.15 5.69 12.35
C GLU A 79 11.91 6.32 12.98
N ILE A 80 11.79 7.63 12.91
CA ILE A 80 10.58 8.35 13.31
C ILE A 80 9.89 8.87 12.05
N LEU A 81 8.66 8.44 11.83
CA LEU A 81 7.72 9.04 10.88
C LEU A 81 6.79 9.96 11.68
N PRO A 82 7.04 11.29 11.68
CA PRO A 82 6.41 12.21 12.63
C PRO A 82 4.87 12.18 12.58
N GLY A 83 4.24 11.89 13.72
CA GLY A 83 2.79 11.77 13.85
C GLY A 83 2.18 10.57 13.12
N VAL A 84 2.98 9.60 12.68
CA VAL A 84 2.57 8.35 12.05
C VAL A 84 3.03 7.15 12.87
N ALA A 85 4.35 6.94 12.99
CA ALA A 85 4.92 5.81 13.71
C ALA A 85 6.36 6.06 14.15
N THR A 86 6.81 5.32 15.16
CA THR A 86 8.22 5.08 15.43
C THR A 86 8.53 3.61 15.12
N ILE A 87 9.53 3.38 14.29
CA ILE A 87 9.92 2.05 13.84
C ILE A 87 11.30 1.74 14.38
N LEU A 88 11.42 0.66 15.14
CA LEU A 88 12.69 0.11 15.57
C LEU A 88 12.94 -1.20 14.84
N THR A 89 14.11 -1.33 14.23
CA THR A 89 14.46 -2.53 13.45
C THR A 89 15.81 -3.07 13.91
N ARG A 90 15.86 -4.37 14.14
CA ARG A 90 17.10 -5.14 14.23
C ARG A 90 17.11 -6.09 13.04
N PRO A 91 17.88 -5.79 12.00
CA PRO A 91 17.82 -6.52 10.73
C PRO A 91 17.92 -8.03 10.90
N GLY A 92 17.01 -8.78 10.27
CA GLY A 92 16.95 -10.25 10.34
C GLY A 92 16.52 -10.84 11.68
N VAL A 93 16.28 -10.03 12.72
CA VAL A 93 15.95 -10.51 14.07
C VAL A 93 14.57 -10.08 14.53
N ALA A 94 14.27 -8.79 14.46
CA ALA A 94 12.99 -8.26 14.95
C ALA A 94 12.68 -6.85 14.41
N LYS A 95 11.40 -6.52 14.44
CA LYS A 95 10.89 -5.17 14.17
C LYS A 95 9.84 -4.80 15.21
N LEU A 96 9.87 -3.58 15.70
CA LEU A 96 8.85 -3.00 16.57
C LEU A 96 8.33 -1.72 15.93
N SER A 97 7.03 -1.66 15.70
CA SER A 97 6.34 -0.44 15.27
C SER A 97 5.51 0.10 16.43
N ILE A 98 5.71 1.37 16.76
CA ILE A 98 4.98 2.06 17.83
C ILE A 98 4.04 3.07 17.18
N PHE A 99 2.75 2.91 17.43
CA PHE A 99 1.70 3.80 16.95
C PHE A 99 1.01 4.48 18.12
N VAL A 100 0.77 5.77 18.00
CA VAL A 100 0.10 6.55 19.04
C VAL A 100 -1.21 7.10 18.49
N GLN A 101 -2.33 6.48 18.90
CA GLN A 101 -3.65 6.78 18.39
C GLN A 101 -4.49 7.57 19.41
N PRO A 102 -4.69 8.88 19.20
CA PRO A 102 -5.70 9.63 19.94
C PRO A 102 -7.11 9.12 19.62
N LEU A 103 -7.94 8.96 20.66
CA LEU A 103 -9.33 8.49 20.56
C LEU A 103 -10.28 9.68 20.67
N GLU A 104 -10.74 10.19 19.52
CA GLU A 104 -11.66 11.36 19.51
C GLU A 104 -13.12 10.94 19.73
N LYS A 105 -13.58 9.94 18.96
CA LYS A 105 -15.00 9.55 18.86
C LYS A 105 -15.28 8.10 19.22
N ILE A 106 -14.24 7.31 19.48
CA ILE A 106 -14.35 5.87 19.77
C ILE A 106 -13.69 5.56 21.11
N THR A 107 -14.08 4.46 21.74
CA THR A 107 -13.45 3.91 22.93
C THR A 107 -12.18 3.13 22.59
N ALA A 108 -11.36 2.84 23.60
CA ALA A 108 -10.19 1.98 23.41
C ALA A 108 -10.59 0.56 22.99
N GLU A 109 -11.66 0.03 23.57
CA GLU A 109 -12.20 -1.27 23.17
C GLU A 109 -12.63 -1.30 21.71
N GLU A 110 -13.39 -0.32 21.25
CA GLU A 110 -13.80 -0.24 19.83
C GLU A 110 -12.60 -0.15 18.89
N TYR A 111 -11.62 0.69 19.22
CA TYR A 111 -10.38 0.80 18.44
C TYR A 111 -9.64 -0.54 18.36
N ILE A 112 -9.43 -1.21 19.50
CA ILE A 112 -8.69 -2.47 19.60
C ILE A 112 -9.44 -3.60 18.88
N LEU A 113 -10.75 -3.73 19.13
CA LEU A 113 -11.58 -4.75 18.48
C LEU A 113 -11.60 -4.59 16.96
N TYR A 114 -11.76 -3.35 16.48
CA TYR A 114 -11.71 -3.09 15.05
C TYR A 114 -10.34 -3.37 14.45
N SER A 115 -9.26 -2.90 15.09
CA SER A 115 -7.88 -3.12 14.63
C SER A 115 -7.49 -4.60 14.60
N ASN A 116 -8.07 -5.43 15.48
CA ASN A 116 -7.77 -6.85 15.61
C ASN A 116 -8.87 -7.77 15.05
N ARG A 117 -9.82 -7.23 14.30
CA ARG A 117 -10.92 -8.01 13.74
C ARG A 117 -10.42 -9.11 12.80
N SER A 118 -9.45 -8.80 11.95
CA SER A 118 -8.84 -9.79 11.04
C SER A 118 -8.15 -10.95 11.78
N LEU A 119 -7.60 -10.69 12.98
CA LEU A 119 -7.01 -11.72 13.83
C LEU A 119 -8.08 -12.69 14.35
N GLN A 120 -9.24 -12.13 14.75
CA GLN A 120 -10.38 -12.93 15.25
C GLN A 120 -11.04 -13.75 14.14
N GLU A 121 -11.09 -13.23 12.93
CA GLU A 121 -11.67 -13.88 11.76
C GLU A 121 -10.70 -14.89 11.09
N GLY A 122 -9.44 -14.96 11.53
CA GLY A 122 -8.45 -15.90 11.04
C GLY A 122 -8.03 -15.66 9.59
N TRP A 123 -7.93 -14.39 9.17
CA TRP A 123 -7.45 -14.01 7.83
C TRP A 123 -5.98 -14.35 7.62
N ALA A 124 -5.59 -14.54 6.36
CA ALA A 124 -4.20 -14.65 5.92
C ALA A 124 -3.35 -15.69 6.68
N THR A 125 -3.93 -16.86 6.96
CA THR A 125 -3.28 -17.93 7.74
C THR A 125 -2.95 -17.57 9.20
N ILE A 126 -3.54 -16.51 9.73
CA ILE A 126 -3.33 -16.05 11.10
C ILE A 126 -3.83 -17.08 12.11
N LYS A 127 -2.99 -17.37 13.11
CA LYS A 127 -3.31 -18.22 14.26
C LYS A 127 -3.03 -17.43 15.53
N VAL A 128 -4.07 -17.06 16.25
CA VAL A 128 -3.96 -16.39 17.55
C VAL A 128 -3.67 -17.42 18.63
N TRP A 129 -2.62 -17.17 19.42
CA TRP A 129 -2.19 -18.05 20.50
C TRP A 129 -2.66 -17.57 21.88
N ASP A 130 -2.63 -16.26 22.09
CA ASP A 130 -3.00 -15.65 23.36
C ASP A 130 -3.63 -14.28 23.13
N SER A 131 -4.60 -13.97 23.97
CA SER A 131 -5.14 -12.61 24.09
C SER A 131 -5.59 -12.39 25.52
N LYS A 132 -5.11 -11.32 26.14
CA LYS A 132 -5.41 -11.01 27.54
C LYS A 132 -5.42 -9.52 27.82
N LYS A 133 -6.08 -9.17 28.91
CA LYS A 133 -6.09 -7.81 29.46
C LYS A 133 -5.41 -7.82 30.82
N LEU A 134 -4.51 -6.88 31.04
CA LEU A 134 -3.78 -6.72 32.29
C LEU A 134 -3.48 -5.25 32.57
N ASN A 135 -2.77 -4.97 33.65
CA ASN A 135 -2.23 -3.64 33.94
C ASN A 135 -0.71 -3.68 33.77
N LEU A 136 -0.17 -2.83 32.90
CA LEU A 136 1.26 -2.68 32.70
C LEU A 136 1.68 -1.26 33.10
N LYS A 137 2.59 -1.14 34.07
CA LYS A 137 3.06 0.18 34.58
C LYS A 137 1.93 1.13 35.06
N GLY A 138 0.82 0.59 35.56
CA GLY A 138 -0.35 1.38 35.95
C GLY A 138 -1.36 1.66 34.84
N TYR A 139 -1.12 1.22 33.60
CA TYR A 139 -2.00 1.46 32.46
C TYR A 139 -2.78 0.20 32.06
N PRO A 140 -4.11 0.31 31.82
CA PRO A 140 -4.88 -0.79 31.21
C PRO A 140 -4.24 -1.19 29.88
N THR A 141 -3.97 -2.48 29.73
CA THR A 141 -3.22 -3.00 28.59
C THR A 141 -3.88 -4.24 28.02
N TRP A 142 -4.06 -4.28 26.71
CA TRP A 142 -4.50 -5.46 25.96
C TRP A 142 -3.30 -6.04 25.25
N ILE A 143 -3.14 -7.35 25.28
CA ILE A 143 -2.06 -8.08 24.64
C ILE A 143 -2.66 -9.09 23.67
N TRP A 144 -2.07 -9.19 22.49
CA TRP A 144 -2.38 -10.21 21.47
C TRP A 144 -1.08 -10.88 21.02
N GLU A 145 -1.13 -12.20 20.86
CA GLU A 145 -0.02 -12.98 20.29
C GLU A 145 -0.54 -13.87 19.18
N TRP A 146 0.12 -13.81 18.00
CA TRP A 146 -0.28 -14.61 16.85
C TRP A 146 0.91 -14.93 15.95
N THR A 147 0.71 -15.91 15.09
CA THR A 147 1.60 -16.23 13.98
C THR A 147 0.82 -16.24 12.67
N ARG A 148 1.52 -16.18 11.56
CA ARG A 148 1.04 -16.51 10.22
C ARG A 148 2.03 -17.43 9.53
N ASP A 149 1.67 -17.98 8.38
CA ASP A 149 2.62 -18.73 7.56
C ASP A 149 3.80 -17.84 7.14
N LYS A 150 5.01 -18.43 7.12
CA LYS A 150 6.18 -17.80 6.48
C LYS A 150 5.95 -17.70 4.98
N VAL A 151 6.39 -16.60 4.38
CA VAL A 151 6.31 -16.34 2.94
C VAL A 151 7.67 -16.46 2.25
N ALA A 152 8.76 -16.34 3.00
CA ALA A 152 10.14 -16.45 2.52
C ALA A 152 11.09 -16.84 3.67
N PRO A 153 12.31 -17.32 3.37
CA PRO A 153 13.36 -17.44 4.37
C PRO A 153 13.66 -16.07 5.02
N GLY A 154 13.81 -16.04 6.35
CA GLY A 154 14.07 -14.79 7.10
C GLY A 154 12.82 -13.93 7.35
N ASP A 155 11.63 -14.36 6.93
CA ASP A 155 10.38 -13.66 7.21
C ASP A 155 10.03 -13.73 8.70
N LEU A 156 9.74 -12.58 9.30
CA LEU A 156 9.35 -12.42 10.68
C LEU A 156 7.84 -12.65 10.81
N ASN A 157 7.44 -13.84 11.25
CA ASN A 157 6.05 -14.29 11.21
C ASN A 157 5.42 -14.57 12.58
N TYR A 158 6.11 -14.27 13.67
CA TYR A 158 5.60 -14.27 15.03
C TYR A 158 5.37 -12.86 15.51
N TYR A 159 4.19 -12.56 16.06
CA TYR A 159 3.76 -11.23 16.47
C TYR A 159 3.36 -11.20 17.93
N ARG A 160 3.68 -10.08 18.59
CA ARG A 160 3.16 -9.73 19.90
C ARG A 160 2.80 -8.25 19.90
N GLU A 161 1.59 -7.96 20.29
CA GLU A 161 1.07 -6.60 20.30
C GLU A 161 0.61 -6.19 21.69
N TYR A 162 0.97 -4.96 22.09
CA TYR A 162 0.51 -4.34 23.32
C TYR A 162 -0.23 -3.06 22.97
N HIS A 163 -1.42 -2.88 23.56
CA HIS A 163 -2.18 -1.64 23.49
C HIS A 163 -2.30 -1.06 24.89
N LEU A 164 -1.56 0.00 25.21
CA LEU A 164 -1.57 0.68 26.49
C LEU A 164 -2.48 1.91 26.41
N LEU A 165 -3.49 1.97 27.25
CA LEU A 165 -4.39 3.12 27.31
C LEU A 165 -3.87 4.15 28.34
N VAL A 166 -3.52 5.35 27.83
CA VAL A 166 -3.13 6.51 28.63
C VAL A 166 -4.14 7.62 28.38
N SER A 167 -5.00 7.90 29.34
CA SER A 167 -6.11 8.85 29.19
C SER A 167 -7.00 8.51 27.99
N ARG A 168 -6.97 9.28 26.94
CA ARG A 168 -7.71 9.06 25.67
C ARG A 168 -6.79 8.73 24.50
N THR A 169 -5.65 8.12 24.76
CA THR A 169 -4.67 7.77 23.73
C THR A 169 -4.26 6.31 23.91
N VAL A 170 -4.27 5.54 22.83
CA VAL A 170 -3.74 4.18 22.80
C VAL A 170 -2.34 4.18 22.19
N TYR A 171 -1.38 3.70 22.97
CA TYR A 171 -0.03 3.40 22.51
C TYR A 171 0.03 1.93 22.12
N THR A 172 0.20 1.68 20.82
CA THR A 172 0.27 0.33 20.28
C THR A 172 1.72 -0.02 19.96
N PHE A 173 2.22 -1.11 20.55
CA PHE A 173 3.53 -1.69 20.28
C PHE A 173 3.32 -2.97 19.49
N LEU A 174 3.44 -2.89 18.18
CA LEU A 174 3.35 -4.04 17.27
C LEU A 174 4.75 -4.59 17.01
N PHE A 175 5.05 -5.67 17.70
CA PHE A 175 6.33 -6.35 17.61
C PHE A 175 6.24 -7.58 16.72
N LYS A 176 7.27 -7.82 15.90
CA LYS A 176 7.41 -9.05 15.14
C LYS A 176 8.84 -9.58 15.16
N THR A 177 8.96 -10.92 15.14
CA THR A 177 10.20 -11.69 15.09
C THR A 177 9.91 -13.04 14.43
N ASP A 178 10.86 -13.97 14.48
CA ASP A 178 10.63 -15.36 14.11
C ASP A 178 10.87 -16.31 15.32
N ALA A 179 10.63 -17.60 15.11
CA ALA A 179 10.77 -18.60 16.18
C ALA A 179 12.23 -18.75 16.66
N GLU A 180 13.22 -18.54 15.79
CA GLU A 180 14.63 -18.72 16.09
C GLU A 180 15.15 -17.62 17.01
N ASN A 181 14.68 -16.40 16.79
CA ASN A 181 15.09 -15.20 17.51
C ASN A 181 14.15 -14.83 18.68
N LEU A 182 13.06 -15.57 18.89
CA LEU A 182 11.96 -15.21 19.79
C LEU A 182 12.42 -14.86 21.21
N GLN A 183 13.32 -15.63 21.79
CA GLN A 183 13.76 -15.42 23.17
C GLN A 183 14.56 -14.11 23.32
N GLU A 184 15.53 -13.87 22.43
CA GLU A 184 16.38 -12.68 22.45
C GLU A 184 15.57 -11.44 22.13
N ALA A 185 14.77 -11.50 21.08
CA ALA A 185 13.92 -10.41 20.63
C ALA A 185 12.88 -10.01 21.69
N THR A 186 12.30 -10.99 22.41
CA THR A 186 11.38 -10.72 23.52
C THR A 186 12.07 -10.04 24.71
N ARG A 187 13.33 -10.33 24.99
CA ARG A 187 14.10 -9.61 26.03
C ARG A 187 14.27 -8.14 25.64
N SER A 188 14.61 -7.87 24.37
CA SER A 188 14.73 -6.50 23.85
C SER A 188 13.41 -5.76 23.94
N LEU A 189 12.30 -6.39 23.54
CA LEU A 189 10.96 -5.81 23.67
C LEU A 189 10.62 -5.46 25.11
N SER A 190 10.92 -6.38 26.05
CA SER A 190 10.67 -6.15 27.48
C SER A 190 11.48 -4.97 28.01
N TYR A 191 12.74 -4.84 27.59
CA TYR A 191 13.60 -3.70 27.94
C TYR A 191 13.02 -2.37 27.43
N ILE A 192 12.56 -2.34 26.17
CA ILE A 192 11.94 -1.15 25.57
C ILE A 192 10.66 -0.77 26.32
N LEU A 193 9.77 -1.75 26.60
CA LEU A 193 8.52 -1.51 27.33
C LEU A 193 8.75 -1.03 28.77
N GLN A 194 9.79 -1.53 29.46
CA GLN A 194 10.15 -1.09 30.79
C GLN A 194 10.65 0.35 30.80
N SER A 195 11.40 0.77 29.79
CA SER A 195 11.92 2.13 29.66
C SER A 195 10.90 3.14 29.12
N TRP A 196 9.79 2.65 28.53
CA TRP A 196 8.80 3.54 27.91
C TRP A 196 8.09 4.43 28.95
N GLU A 197 7.97 5.71 28.62
CA GLU A 197 7.24 6.71 29.39
C GLU A 197 6.47 7.65 28.45
N PRO A 198 5.17 7.92 28.72
CA PRO A 198 4.42 8.90 27.97
C PRO A 198 4.87 10.33 28.30
N LEU A 199 4.90 11.19 27.29
CA LEU A 199 5.23 12.60 27.37
C LEU A 199 4.11 13.44 26.72
N PRO A 200 4.10 14.77 26.92
CA PRO A 200 3.26 15.65 26.11
C PRO A 200 3.60 15.52 24.62
N SER A 201 2.57 15.40 23.78
CA SER A 201 2.71 15.33 22.32
C SER A 201 2.60 16.73 21.70
N THR A 202 3.44 17.02 20.70
CA THR A 202 3.31 18.21 19.85
C THR A 202 2.42 17.98 18.63
N GLY A 203 2.02 16.72 18.41
CA GLY A 203 1.19 16.29 17.27
C GLY A 203 1.97 16.23 15.95
N LYS A 204 1.23 15.95 14.86
CA LYS A 204 1.80 15.88 13.52
C LYS A 204 2.38 17.25 13.11
N PRO A 205 3.60 17.31 12.56
CA PRO A 205 4.15 18.57 12.06
C PRO A 205 3.28 19.14 10.94
N ALA A 206 3.19 20.46 10.86
CA ALA A 206 2.62 21.12 9.72
C ALA A 206 3.56 20.92 8.51
N PHE A 207 3.01 20.50 7.38
CA PHE A 207 3.78 20.46 6.15
C PHE A 207 4.00 21.89 5.64
N PRO A 208 5.23 22.22 5.21
CA PRO A 208 5.48 23.53 4.60
C PRO A 208 4.68 23.67 3.30
N GLU A 209 4.41 24.90 2.90
CA GLU A 209 3.84 25.15 1.57
C GLU A 209 4.80 24.56 0.52
N PRO A 210 4.29 23.73 -0.41
CA PRO A 210 5.14 23.07 -1.39
C PRO A 210 5.73 24.10 -2.36
N GLN A 211 7.00 23.94 -2.68
CA GLN A 211 7.59 24.70 -3.77
C GLN A 211 6.83 24.39 -5.06
N ARG A 212 6.54 25.43 -5.86
CA ARG A 212 5.95 25.24 -7.18
C ARG A 212 6.95 24.52 -8.09
N LEU A 213 6.75 23.22 -8.26
CA LEU A 213 7.59 22.38 -9.09
C LEU A 213 6.87 22.12 -10.43
N GLU A 214 7.31 22.81 -11.46
CA GLU A 214 6.87 22.58 -12.83
C GLU A 214 7.85 21.66 -13.54
N ARG A 215 7.50 20.36 -13.66
CA ARG A 215 8.35 19.42 -14.37
C ARG A 215 7.83 19.09 -15.77
N GLU A 216 8.74 18.84 -16.67
CA GLU A 216 8.46 18.19 -17.93
C GLU A 216 8.55 16.68 -17.76
N ILE A 217 7.69 15.95 -18.44
CA ILE A 217 7.76 14.50 -18.56
C ILE A 217 8.22 14.16 -19.96
N TYR A 218 9.26 13.34 -20.05
CA TYR A 218 9.74 12.74 -21.29
C TYR A 218 10.01 11.26 -21.02
N ILE A 219 9.25 10.39 -21.67
CA ILE A 219 9.42 8.94 -21.58
C ILE A 219 9.49 8.38 -22.99
N GLU A 220 10.59 7.74 -23.31
CA GLU A 220 10.82 7.16 -24.62
C GLU A 220 10.40 5.69 -24.63
N GLY A 221 9.57 5.31 -25.60
CA GLY A 221 9.19 3.94 -25.90
C GLY A 221 9.85 3.46 -27.20
N ALA A 222 9.51 2.24 -27.61
CA ALA A 222 10.03 1.69 -28.85
C ALA A 222 9.42 2.35 -30.09
N TYR A 223 8.15 2.69 -30.04
CA TYR A 223 7.39 3.24 -31.17
C TYR A 223 6.84 4.64 -30.92
N HIS A 224 6.61 5.00 -29.66
CA HIS A 224 6.09 6.31 -29.27
C HIS A 224 6.88 6.91 -28.12
N LYS A 225 6.77 8.23 -28.01
CA LYS A 225 7.26 9.05 -26.88
C LYS A 225 6.08 9.63 -26.14
N LEU A 226 6.11 9.59 -24.81
CA LEU A 226 5.19 10.35 -23.96
C LEU A 226 5.87 11.65 -23.54
N ILE A 227 5.30 12.78 -23.93
CA ILE A 227 5.84 14.11 -23.63
C ILE A 227 4.74 14.96 -23.01
N ILE A 228 4.94 15.37 -21.75
CA ILE A 228 4.04 16.31 -21.08
C ILE A 228 4.86 17.55 -20.71
N PRO A 229 4.67 18.67 -21.40
CA PRO A 229 5.44 19.89 -21.15
C PRO A 229 5.19 20.48 -19.76
N LYS A 230 6.06 21.40 -19.35
CA LYS A 230 5.85 22.22 -18.13
C LYS A 230 4.52 22.97 -18.24
N GLY A 231 3.81 23.11 -17.13
CA GLY A 231 2.51 23.81 -17.08
C GLY A 231 1.36 23.08 -17.78
N LYS A 232 1.57 21.86 -18.29
CA LYS A 232 0.54 21.03 -18.93
C LYS A 232 0.18 19.83 -18.06
N THR A 233 -1.07 19.37 -18.16
CA THR A 233 -1.59 18.16 -17.51
C THR A 233 -2.34 17.33 -18.55
N LEU A 234 -1.95 16.06 -18.70
CA LEU A 234 -2.60 15.12 -19.60
C LEU A 234 -3.88 14.56 -18.98
N TRP A 235 -4.97 14.59 -19.75
CA TRP A 235 -6.21 13.94 -19.34
C TRP A 235 -6.26 12.49 -19.78
N GLY A 236 -6.59 11.63 -18.81
CA GLY A 236 -6.92 10.24 -19.03
C GLY A 236 -8.36 9.93 -18.65
N ILE A 237 -8.82 8.76 -19.00
CA ILE A 237 -10.16 8.28 -18.70
C ILE A 237 -10.20 6.80 -18.39
N LEU A 238 -11.02 6.43 -17.41
CA LEU A 238 -11.55 5.08 -17.28
C LEU A 238 -12.88 5.02 -18.02
N ASN A 239 -12.95 4.18 -19.05
CA ASN A 239 -14.22 3.87 -19.67
C ASN A 239 -14.53 2.39 -19.38
N PRO A 240 -15.68 2.07 -18.72
CA PRO A 240 -15.94 0.78 -18.09
C PRO A 240 -16.24 -0.35 -19.08
N HIS A 241 -15.28 -0.77 -19.87
CA HIS A 241 -15.42 -1.95 -20.73
C HIS A 241 -14.16 -2.80 -20.67
N LYS A 242 -14.37 -4.12 -20.84
CA LYS A 242 -13.28 -5.09 -20.90
C LYS A 242 -12.31 -4.63 -21.97
N LEU A 243 -11.08 -4.36 -21.56
CA LEU A 243 -9.99 -4.13 -22.47
C LEU A 243 -9.90 -5.26 -23.48
N GLY A 244 -9.62 -4.85 -24.68
CA GLY A 244 -9.34 -5.81 -25.71
C GLY A 244 -10.53 -6.18 -26.58
N LYS A 245 -11.69 -5.55 -26.42
CA LYS A 245 -12.75 -5.67 -27.40
C LYS A 245 -12.92 -4.37 -28.18
N LEU A 246 -13.16 -4.47 -29.48
CA LEU A 246 -13.53 -3.34 -30.35
C LEU A 246 -14.63 -2.45 -29.77
N GLU A 247 -15.48 -3.00 -28.89
CA GLU A 247 -16.48 -2.27 -28.11
C GLU A 247 -15.90 -1.14 -27.26
N TYR A 248 -14.64 -1.23 -26.81
CA TYR A 248 -13.98 -0.17 -26.06
C TYR A 248 -13.88 1.12 -26.89
N PHE A 249 -13.36 1.01 -28.10
CA PHE A 249 -13.26 2.15 -29.04
C PHE A 249 -14.63 2.65 -29.49
N HIS A 250 -15.60 1.76 -29.68
CA HIS A 250 -16.97 2.12 -30.07
C HIS A 250 -17.69 3.05 -29.10
N ARG A 251 -17.33 3.03 -27.80
CA ARG A 251 -17.91 3.93 -26.81
C ARG A 251 -17.03 5.14 -26.52
N LEU A 252 -15.72 4.95 -26.55
CA LEU A 252 -14.77 6.02 -26.29
C LEU A 252 -14.76 7.06 -27.41
N ILE A 253 -14.70 6.63 -28.69
CA ILE A 253 -14.66 7.52 -29.82
C ILE A 253 -15.86 8.47 -29.88
N PRO A 254 -17.13 8.04 -29.77
CA PRO A 254 -18.27 8.95 -29.73
C PRO A 254 -18.26 9.93 -28.56
N LEU A 255 -17.67 9.57 -27.42
CA LEU A 255 -17.48 10.46 -26.29
C LEU A 255 -16.44 11.54 -26.61
N GLU A 256 -15.30 11.14 -27.19
CA GLU A 256 -14.23 12.03 -27.60
C GLU A 256 -14.67 13.01 -28.70
N GLU A 257 -15.46 12.55 -29.67
CA GLU A 257 -16.06 13.42 -30.71
C GLU A 257 -16.95 14.50 -30.10
N LYS A 258 -17.83 14.13 -29.15
CA LYS A 258 -18.68 15.08 -28.44
C LYS A 258 -17.88 16.08 -27.59
N LEU A 259 -16.74 15.64 -27.02
CA LEU A 259 -15.85 16.48 -26.22
C LEU A 259 -14.89 17.31 -27.08
N ASN A 260 -14.73 16.97 -28.36
CA ASN A 260 -13.66 17.43 -29.23
C ASN A 260 -12.28 17.29 -28.56
N HIS A 261 -12.06 16.12 -27.93
CA HIS A 261 -10.83 15.82 -27.20
C HIS A 261 -10.52 14.34 -27.24
N LYS A 262 -9.27 13.98 -27.55
CA LYS A 262 -8.77 12.60 -27.52
C LYS A 262 -8.10 12.32 -26.18
N PHE A 263 -8.53 11.26 -25.49
CA PHE A 263 -7.88 10.78 -24.29
C PHE A 263 -6.67 9.90 -24.66
N GLU A 264 -5.48 10.45 -24.61
CA GLU A 264 -4.25 9.72 -24.93
C GLU A 264 -3.74 8.85 -23.77
N PHE A 265 -4.41 8.87 -22.60
CA PHE A 265 -4.08 8.04 -21.44
C PHE A 265 -5.32 7.29 -20.95
N LEU A 266 -5.20 5.97 -20.89
CA LEU A 266 -6.30 5.08 -20.53
C LEU A 266 -5.95 4.24 -19.32
N ILE A 267 -6.95 3.89 -18.51
CA ILE A 267 -6.79 2.96 -17.38
C ILE A 267 -7.70 1.75 -17.53
N THR A 268 -7.20 0.62 -17.07
CA THR A 268 -7.94 -0.62 -16.88
C THR A 268 -7.53 -1.35 -15.62
N TYR A 269 -8.34 -2.33 -15.25
CA TYR A 269 -8.08 -3.23 -14.13
C TYR A 269 -7.74 -4.63 -14.61
N ALA A 270 -6.84 -5.30 -13.90
CA ALA A 270 -6.51 -6.70 -14.06
C ALA A 270 -6.40 -7.37 -12.70
N ALA A 271 -6.88 -8.60 -12.61
CA ALA A 271 -6.74 -9.49 -11.48
C ALA A 271 -6.04 -10.79 -11.93
N PHE A 272 -5.67 -11.69 -11.03
CA PHE A 272 -4.92 -12.90 -11.39
C PHE A 272 -5.63 -13.85 -12.38
N ASP A 273 -6.93 -13.66 -12.63
CA ASP A 273 -7.70 -14.36 -13.66
C ASP A 273 -7.81 -13.60 -14.99
N THR A 274 -7.22 -12.41 -15.08
CA THR A 274 -7.20 -11.63 -16.32
C THR A 274 -6.18 -12.20 -17.30
N ARG A 275 -6.61 -12.43 -18.54
CA ARG A 275 -5.73 -12.75 -19.68
C ARG A 275 -5.83 -11.62 -20.69
N PHE A 276 -4.72 -10.97 -20.92
CA PHE A 276 -4.65 -9.94 -21.96
C PHE A 276 -4.47 -10.61 -23.33
N ASP A 277 -5.15 -10.05 -24.32
CA ASP A 277 -4.82 -10.30 -25.72
C ASP A 277 -3.79 -9.25 -26.18
N LEU A 278 -2.58 -9.69 -26.48
CA LEU A 278 -1.49 -8.81 -26.90
C LEU A 278 -1.87 -7.95 -28.11
N ARG A 279 -2.60 -8.52 -29.07
CA ARG A 279 -2.99 -7.78 -30.29
C ARG A 279 -3.99 -6.66 -29.95
N GLU A 280 -4.85 -6.89 -29.00
CA GLU A 280 -5.78 -5.88 -28.53
C GLU A 280 -5.06 -4.76 -27.76
N LEU A 281 -4.08 -5.11 -26.93
CA LEU A 281 -3.23 -4.12 -26.29
C LEU A 281 -2.47 -3.28 -27.32
N GLN A 282 -1.88 -3.91 -28.34
CA GLN A 282 -1.16 -3.22 -29.41
C GLN A 282 -2.02 -2.19 -30.15
N LYS A 283 -3.29 -2.48 -30.41
CA LYS A 283 -4.22 -1.52 -31.04
C LYS A 283 -4.39 -0.22 -30.27
N ILE A 284 -4.30 -0.25 -28.93
CA ILE A 284 -4.34 0.95 -28.10
C ILE A 284 -3.17 1.86 -28.43
N TYR A 285 -1.98 1.27 -28.55
CA TYR A 285 -0.76 2.01 -28.86
C TYR A 285 -0.69 2.45 -30.34
N GLU A 286 -1.17 1.62 -31.26
CA GLU A 286 -1.33 1.98 -32.69
C GLU A 286 -2.26 3.20 -32.86
N ASP A 287 -3.27 3.35 -31.97
CA ASP A 287 -4.11 4.55 -31.90
C ASP A 287 -3.44 5.74 -31.17
N GLY A 288 -2.16 5.63 -30.83
CA GLY A 288 -1.41 6.72 -30.17
C GLY A 288 -1.90 7.01 -28.76
N ARG A 289 -2.09 5.97 -27.93
CA ARG A 289 -2.50 6.07 -26.52
C ARG A 289 -1.51 5.31 -25.64
N ILE A 290 -1.47 5.69 -24.37
CA ILE A 290 -0.71 5.03 -23.29
C ILE A 290 -1.69 4.36 -22.34
N LEU A 291 -1.32 3.19 -21.86
CA LEU A 291 -2.15 2.40 -20.96
C LEU A 291 -1.58 2.39 -19.54
N MET A 292 -2.46 2.57 -18.55
CA MET A 292 -2.21 2.20 -17.16
C MET A 292 -3.03 0.97 -16.81
N VAL A 293 -2.37 -0.04 -16.23
CA VAL A 293 -3.01 -1.26 -15.73
C VAL A 293 -2.98 -1.26 -14.21
N ALA A 294 -4.14 -1.27 -13.58
CA ALA A 294 -4.28 -1.50 -12.15
C ALA A 294 -4.25 -3.02 -11.89
N LEU A 295 -3.09 -3.52 -11.48
CA LEU A 295 -2.91 -4.92 -11.13
C LEU A 295 -3.38 -5.16 -9.69
N GLN A 296 -4.55 -5.76 -9.55
CA GLN A 296 -5.15 -6.08 -8.26
C GLN A 296 -4.79 -7.51 -7.86
N PRO A 297 -4.08 -7.71 -6.73
CA PRO A 297 -3.63 -9.04 -6.31
C PRO A 297 -4.77 -9.87 -5.70
N TRP A 298 -5.75 -10.18 -6.47
CA TRP A 298 -6.88 -11.03 -6.11
C TRP A 298 -7.35 -11.86 -7.32
N TRP A 299 -8.39 -12.67 -7.10
CA TRP A 299 -9.03 -13.48 -8.13
C TRP A 299 -10.53 -13.26 -8.07
N TYR A 300 -11.15 -12.80 -9.16
CA TYR A 300 -12.58 -12.56 -9.18
C TYR A 300 -13.39 -13.84 -8.84
N GLY A 301 -14.39 -13.69 -7.96
CA GLY A 301 -15.27 -14.80 -7.57
C GLY A 301 -14.65 -15.86 -6.66
N LYS A 302 -13.42 -15.65 -6.15
CA LYS A 302 -12.79 -16.54 -5.17
C LYS A 302 -12.58 -15.83 -3.83
N LYS A 303 -12.42 -16.66 -2.78
CA LYS A 303 -11.94 -16.16 -1.48
C LYS A 303 -10.48 -15.78 -1.62
N ASN A 304 -10.13 -14.53 -1.25
CA ASN A 304 -8.82 -13.95 -1.47
C ASN A 304 -8.08 -13.63 -0.15
N ASP A 305 -8.41 -14.34 0.92
CA ASP A 305 -7.87 -14.11 2.26
C ASP A 305 -6.36 -14.37 2.40
N THR A 306 -5.76 -15.07 1.42
CA THR A 306 -4.32 -15.37 1.39
C THR A 306 -3.63 -14.79 0.16
N SER A 307 -4.23 -13.85 -0.56
CA SER A 307 -3.77 -13.44 -1.89
C SER A 307 -2.31 -12.96 -1.93
N LEU A 308 -1.84 -12.14 -0.98
CA LEU A 308 -0.44 -11.72 -0.91
C LEU A 308 0.48 -12.85 -0.41
N ILE A 309 0.02 -13.71 0.49
CA ILE A 309 0.78 -14.88 0.94
C ILE A 309 1.01 -15.86 -0.23
N ASP A 310 -0.05 -16.14 -0.99
CA ASP A 310 0.01 -17.00 -2.16
C ASP A 310 0.92 -16.43 -3.27
N LEU A 311 0.85 -15.10 -3.47
CA LEU A 311 1.74 -14.40 -4.41
C LEU A 311 3.20 -14.56 -4.00
N LEU A 312 3.53 -14.31 -2.75
CA LEU A 312 4.89 -14.42 -2.23
C LEU A 312 5.42 -15.86 -2.21
N LYS A 313 4.54 -16.86 -2.20
CA LYS A 313 4.87 -18.28 -2.37
C LYS A 313 4.98 -18.70 -3.85
N GLY A 314 4.89 -17.76 -4.81
CA GLY A 314 5.06 -18.01 -6.25
C GLY A 314 3.84 -18.59 -6.97
N LYS A 315 2.67 -18.66 -6.32
CA LYS A 315 1.46 -19.27 -6.91
C LYS A 315 0.98 -18.58 -8.19
N TYR A 316 1.33 -17.31 -8.37
CA TYR A 316 0.90 -16.48 -9.49
C TYR A 316 2.04 -16.10 -10.46
N ASP A 317 3.20 -16.76 -10.36
CA ASP A 317 4.37 -16.44 -11.18
C ASP A 317 4.08 -16.52 -12.67
N ASP A 318 3.38 -17.57 -13.11
CA ASP A 318 3.09 -17.76 -14.54
C ASP A 318 2.31 -16.59 -15.14
N ILE A 319 1.29 -16.09 -14.44
CA ILE A 319 0.50 -14.96 -14.92
C ILE A 319 1.27 -13.63 -14.85
N LEU A 320 2.06 -13.43 -13.80
CA LEU A 320 2.89 -12.23 -13.66
C LEU A 320 3.96 -12.17 -14.75
N ARG A 321 4.61 -13.30 -15.06
CA ARG A 321 5.58 -13.42 -16.15
C ARG A 321 4.91 -13.26 -17.51
N GLU A 322 3.71 -13.81 -17.71
CA GLU A 322 2.93 -13.61 -18.92
C GLU A 322 2.64 -12.12 -19.16
N TRP A 323 2.13 -11.40 -18.16
CA TRP A 323 1.88 -9.96 -18.24
C TRP A 323 3.17 -9.18 -18.52
N ALA A 324 4.26 -9.49 -17.81
CA ALA A 324 5.55 -8.83 -18.02
C ALA A 324 6.07 -8.99 -19.45
N ARG A 325 5.96 -10.20 -20.02
CA ARG A 325 6.36 -10.46 -21.43
C ARG A 325 5.47 -9.71 -22.42
N GLN A 326 4.16 -9.69 -22.19
CA GLN A 326 3.23 -8.96 -23.08
C GLN A 326 3.50 -7.46 -23.03
N PHE A 327 3.73 -6.89 -21.84
CA PHE A 327 4.06 -5.46 -21.71
C PHE A 327 5.42 -5.14 -22.33
N LYS A 328 6.43 -6.00 -22.17
CA LYS A 328 7.70 -5.88 -22.89
C LYS A 328 7.49 -5.87 -24.40
N MET A 329 6.63 -6.73 -24.94
CA MET A 329 6.35 -6.83 -26.39
C MET A 329 5.61 -5.61 -26.94
N ILE A 330 4.90 -4.85 -26.11
CA ILE A 330 4.35 -3.54 -26.48
C ILE A 330 5.51 -2.58 -26.82
N GLY A 331 6.58 -2.59 -26.02
CA GLY A 331 7.75 -1.75 -26.19
C GLY A 331 7.59 -0.29 -25.79
N ASP A 332 6.38 0.25 -25.81
CA ASP A 332 6.05 1.61 -25.36
C ASP A 332 5.74 1.64 -23.84
N PRO A 333 5.73 2.83 -23.21
CA PRO A 333 5.48 2.96 -21.79
C PRO A 333 4.15 2.31 -21.36
N VAL A 334 4.20 1.38 -20.40
CA VAL A 334 3.04 0.79 -19.75
C VAL A 334 3.08 1.15 -18.26
N PHE A 335 2.09 1.89 -17.78
CA PHE A 335 2.00 2.21 -16.37
C PHE A 335 1.37 1.03 -15.62
N VAL A 336 1.98 0.62 -14.52
CA VAL A 336 1.48 -0.46 -13.66
C VAL A 336 1.23 0.09 -12.27
N ARG A 337 -0.03 -0.02 -11.83
CA ARG A 337 -0.51 0.37 -10.51
C ARG A 337 -0.82 -0.91 -9.73
N PHE A 338 0.18 -1.47 -9.05
CA PHE A 338 0.02 -2.70 -8.29
C PHE A 338 -0.61 -2.44 -6.93
N GLY A 339 -1.65 -3.20 -6.58
CA GLY A 339 -2.27 -3.16 -5.26
C GLY A 339 -2.75 -1.76 -4.86
N ASN A 340 -3.48 -1.10 -5.75
CA ASN A 340 -4.03 0.25 -5.51
C ASN A 340 -4.85 0.31 -4.22
N GLU A 341 -4.84 1.49 -3.57
CA GLU A 341 -5.63 1.79 -2.37
C GLU A 341 -5.41 0.80 -1.22
N MET A 342 -4.15 0.40 -1.02
CA MET A 342 -3.74 -0.59 -0.02
C MET A 342 -4.06 -0.18 1.43
N ASN A 343 -4.34 1.08 1.66
CA ASN A 343 -4.76 1.64 2.95
C ASN A 343 -6.30 1.63 3.15
N GLY A 344 -7.03 0.89 2.30
CA GLY A 344 -8.48 0.66 2.40
C GLY A 344 -8.83 -0.74 2.92
N ASP A 345 -9.86 -0.87 3.77
CA ASP A 345 -10.32 -2.15 4.34
C ASP A 345 -11.19 -2.99 3.37
N TRP A 346 -11.46 -2.46 2.18
CA TRP A 346 -12.10 -3.18 1.05
C TRP A 346 -11.11 -3.95 0.18
N SER A 347 -9.81 -3.67 0.30
CA SER A 347 -8.77 -4.27 -0.51
C SER A 347 -8.10 -5.42 0.24
N THR A 348 -8.24 -6.67 -0.22
CA THR A 348 -7.66 -7.86 0.44
C THR A 348 -6.13 -7.86 0.48
N TRP A 349 -5.48 -6.88 -0.10
CA TRP A 349 -4.04 -6.61 -0.01
C TRP A 349 -3.69 -5.51 1.02
N SER A 350 -4.67 -4.99 1.75
CA SER A 350 -4.46 -4.09 2.89
C SER A 350 -3.87 -4.83 4.09
N ALA A 351 -2.99 -4.16 4.85
CA ALA A 351 -2.43 -4.69 6.08
C ALA A 351 -3.49 -5.01 7.15
N TRP A 352 -4.69 -4.44 7.02
CA TRP A 352 -5.83 -4.81 7.88
C TRP A 352 -6.08 -6.33 7.86
N PHE A 353 -5.95 -6.97 6.68
CA PHE A 353 -6.13 -8.42 6.53
C PHE A 353 -4.92 -9.25 6.99
N TYR A 354 -3.76 -8.62 7.21
CA TYR A 354 -2.48 -9.28 7.57
C TYR A 354 -2.01 -8.90 8.99
N GLY A 355 -2.95 -8.64 9.91
CA GLY A 355 -2.61 -8.31 11.30
C GLY A 355 -1.83 -7.00 11.43
N LYS A 356 -2.13 -6.01 10.60
CA LYS A 356 -1.46 -4.70 10.54
C LYS A 356 0.00 -4.75 10.03
N ASP A 357 0.43 -5.88 9.46
CA ASP A 357 1.78 -6.01 8.90
C ASP A 357 1.86 -5.44 7.48
N THR A 358 2.24 -4.18 7.37
CA THR A 358 2.44 -3.49 6.09
C THR A 358 3.62 -4.01 5.28
N ASP A 359 4.56 -4.74 5.91
CA ASP A 359 5.73 -5.28 5.20
C ASP A 359 5.33 -6.39 4.22
N ILE A 360 4.22 -7.09 4.47
CA ILE A 360 3.67 -8.07 3.50
C ILE A 360 3.37 -7.41 2.16
N PHE A 361 2.75 -6.23 2.18
CA PHE A 361 2.51 -5.47 0.95
C PHE A 361 3.81 -5.04 0.26
N LYS A 362 4.79 -4.53 1.02
CA LYS A 362 6.08 -4.13 0.47
C LYS A 362 6.83 -5.32 -0.16
N MET A 363 6.83 -6.47 0.52
CA MET A 363 7.40 -7.70 -0.03
C MET A 363 6.70 -8.14 -1.32
N ALA A 364 5.37 -8.04 -1.37
CA ALA A 364 4.59 -8.37 -2.58
C ALA A 364 4.88 -7.39 -3.73
N TRP A 365 5.03 -6.09 -3.43
CA TRP A 365 5.44 -5.09 -4.40
C TRP A 365 6.82 -5.41 -4.99
N ASP A 366 7.82 -5.64 -4.15
CA ASP A 366 9.19 -5.96 -4.58
C ASP A 366 9.24 -7.27 -5.37
N TYR A 367 8.40 -8.25 -4.99
CA TYR A 367 8.29 -9.52 -5.69
C TYR A 367 7.78 -9.33 -7.12
N VAL A 368 6.70 -8.57 -7.29
CA VAL A 368 6.14 -8.26 -8.62
C VAL A 368 7.14 -7.43 -9.44
N TYR A 369 7.71 -6.38 -8.85
CA TYR A 369 8.71 -5.55 -9.51
C TYR A 369 9.88 -6.39 -10.03
N ARG A 370 10.42 -7.30 -9.21
CA ARG A 370 11.51 -8.20 -9.59
C ARG A 370 11.13 -9.09 -10.76
N ILE A 371 9.94 -9.72 -10.76
CA ILE A 371 9.48 -10.56 -11.88
C ILE A 371 9.47 -9.76 -13.18
N PHE A 372 8.95 -8.54 -13.16
CA PHE A 372 8.91 -7.69 -14.36
C PHE A 372 10.32 -7.34 -14.85
N LYS A 373 11.26 -7.07 -13.95
CA LYS A 373 12.67 -6.82 -14.31
C LYS A 373 13.37 -8.08 -14.84
N GLU A 374 13.14 -9.26 -14.24
CA GLU A 374 13.67 -10.54 -14.72
C GLU A 374 13.21 -10.88 -16.15
N GLU A 375 11.95 -10.60 -16.48
CA GLU A 375 11.42 -10.79 -17.84
C GLU A 375 11.90 -9.69 -18.83
N GLY A 376 12.59 -8.66 -18.32
CA GLY A 376 13.13 -7.56 -19.12
C GLY A 376 12.07 -6.55 -19.59
N ALA A 377 10.98 -6.39 -18.87
CA ALA A 377 9.93 -5.39 -19.12
C ALA A 377 10.37 -4.00 -18.63
N THR A 378 11.41 -3.44 -19.24
CA THR A 378 12.03 -2.16 -18.85
C THR A 378 11.19 -0.93 -19.16
N ASN A 379 10.20 -1.09 -20.04
CA ASN A 379 9.24 -0.06 -20.42
C ASN A 379 8.06 0.07 -19.44
N VAL A 380 8.02 -0.76 -18.38
CA VAL A 380 6.99 -0.69 -17.34
C VAL A 380 7.36 0.35 -16.30
N ILE A 381 6.38 1.21 -15.99
CA ILE A 381 6.46 2.34 -15.05
C ILE A 381 5.58 2.02 -13.84
N PHE A 382 6.18 1.90 -12.66
CA PHE A 382 5.47 1.52 -11.44
C PHE A 382 4.90 2.73 -10.70
N VAL A 383 3.60 2.67 -10.40
CA VAL A 383 2.83 3.74 -9.75
C VAL A 383 2.39 3.27 -8.35
N PHE A 384 2.93 3.86 -7.30
CA PHE A 384 2.46 3.66 -5.92
C PHE A 384 1.24 4.52 -5.66
N ASN A 385 0.10 3.90 -5.34
CA ASN A 385 -1.18 4.61 -5.28
C ASN A 385 -2.02 4.26 -4.05
N PRO A 386 -1.91 5.00 -2.96
CA PRO A 386 -2.86 4.94 -1.84
C PRO A 386 -4.16 5.70 -2.14
N HIS A 387 -5.20 5.41 -1.35
CA HIS A 387 -6.40 6.22 -1.27
C HIS A 387 -6.14 7.50 -0.46
N ASP A 388 -6.88 8.58 -0.71
CA ASP A 388 -6.71 9.90 -0.07
C ASP A 388 -6.86 9.85 1.47
N ARG A 389 -7.57 8.88 1.97
CA ARG A 389 -7.75 8.61 3.41
C ARG A 389 -7.57 7.13 3.70
N SER A 390 -6.98 6.82 4.84
CA SER A 390 -6.92 5.43 5.30
C SER A 390 -8.27 4.98 5.85
N PHE A 391 -8.63 3.72 5.59
CA PHE A 391 -9.78 3.04 6.16
C PHE A 391 -9.31 1.71 6.77
N PRO A 392 -9.35 1.56 8.10
CA PRO A 392 -9.69 2.59 9.08
C PRO A 392 -8.66 3.73 9.09
N ASN A 393 -9.09 4.93 9.50
CA ASN A 393 -8.19 6.07 9.68
C ASN A 393 -7.41 5.96 11.00
N PHE A 394 -6.57 4.94 11.06
CA PHE A 394 -5.71 4.63 12.19
C PHE A 394 -4.24 4.75 11.80
N LYS A 395 -3.39 5.10 12.77
CA LYS A 395 -1.97 5.34 12.55
C LYS A 395 -1.25 4.15 11.90
N TRP A 396 -1.57 2.92 12.30
CA TRP A 396 -0.99 1.71 11.72
C TRP A 396 -1.38 1.46 10.25
N ASN A 397 -2.39 2.17 9.73
CA ASN A 397 -2.85 2.04 8.35
C ASN A 397 -2.44 3.24 7.47
N HIS A 398 -1.47 4.03 7.90
CA HIS A 398 -0.99 5.18 7.15
C HIS A 398 -0.21 4.72 5.90
N TYR A 399 -0.44 5.37 4.75
CA TYR A 399 0.14 4.95 3.47
C TYR A 399 1.67 4.90 3.45
N LEU A 400 2.36 5.76 4.22
CA LEU A 400 3.84 5.73 4.32
C LEU A 400 4.38 4.39 4.81
N LEU A 401 3.62 3.65 5.61
CA LEU A 401 4.03 2.35 6.12
C LEU A 401 4.04 1.27 5.02
N TYR A 402 3.32 1.50 3.94
CA TYR A 402 3.25 0.62 2.77
C TYR A 402 4.26 0.99 1.67
N TYR A 403 4.89 2.16 1.77
CA TYR A 403 5.79 2.64 0.71
C TYR A 403 6.99 1.71 0.54
N PRO A 404 7.21 1.12 -0.66
CA PRO A 404 8.26 0.12 -0.85
C PRO A 404 9.65 0.75 -1.08
N GLY A 405 9.71 2.06 -1.26
CA GLY A 405 10.96 2.80 -1.44
C GLY A 405 11.15 3.36 -2.85
N ASP A 406 12.05 4.35 -2.95
CA ASP A 406 12.28 5.14 -4.18
C ASP A 406 12.84 4.32 -5.34
N GLN A 407 13.48 3.17 -5.06
CA GLN A 407 14.15 2.35 -6.07
C GLN A 407 13.17 1.57 -6.96
N THR A 408 11.94 1.34 -6.47
CA THR A 408 10.94 0.52 -7.15
C THR A 408 9.68 1.29 -7.54
N VAL A 409 9.61 2.58 -7.19
CA VAL A 409 8.48 3.46 -7.48
C VAL A 409 8.93 4.54 -8.46
N ASP A 410 8.27 4.63 -9.60
CA ASP A 410 8.53 5.67 -10.61
C ASP A 410 7.62 6.89 -10.44
N TRP A 411 6.34 6.68 -10.13
CA TRP A 411 5.32 7.71 -9.98
C TRP A 411 4.50 7.53 -8.70
N ILE A 412 3.99 8.64 -8.18
CA ILE A 412 3.06 8.62 -7.06
C ILE A 412 1.63 8.87 -7.57
N GLY A 413 0.75 7.93 -7.27
CA GLY A 413 -0.67 7.99 -7.59
C GLY A 413 -1.47 8.62 -6.45
N LEU A 414 -2.48 9.39 -6.84
CA LEU A 414 -3.47 9.98 -5.94
C LEU A 414 -4.84 9.45 -6.35
N THR A 415 -5.64 9.03 -5.38
CA THR A 415 -7.05 8.65 -5.60
C THR A 415 -7.91 9.34 -4.57
N GLY A 416 -8.97 10.00 -5.00
CA GLY A 416 -9.91 10.62 -4.09
C GLY A 416 -11.17 11.09 -4.83
N TYR A 417 -12.32 10.84 -4.21
CA TYR A 417 -13.63 11.09 -4.81
C TYR A 417 -14.47 12.09 -4.02
N ASN A 418 -15.30 12.82 -4.74
CA ASN A 418 -16.46 13.48 -4.15
C ASN A 418 -17.67 12.53 -4.28
N ASN A 419 -17.94 11.76 -3.23
CA ASN A 419 -19.04 10.79 -3.20
C ASN A 419 -20.43 11.46 -3.10
N GLY A 420 -20.46 12.76 -2.85
CA GLY A 420 -21.70 13.50 -2.63
C GLY A 420 -22.40 13.06 -1.35
N THR A 421 -23.70 12.79 -1.42
CA THR A 421 -24.52 12.38 -0.28
C THR A 421 -25.38 11.14 -0.58
N SER A 422 -24.90 10.24 -1.43
CA SER A 422 -25.65 9.05 -1.86
C SER A 422 -25.82 7.98 -0.80
N TYR A 423 -24.87 7.87 0.14
CA TYR A 423 -24.94 6.98 1.29
C TYR A 423 -24.82 7.76 2.61
N PRO A 424 -25.30 7.22 3.73
CA PRO A 424 -25.35 7.95 5.01
C PRO A 424 -24.00 8.48 5.52
N ALA A 425 -22.89 7.83 5.16
CA ALA A 425 -21.54 8.23 5.57
C ALA A 425 -20.86 9.14 4.54
N ASP A 426 -21.48 9.36 3.38
CA ASP A 426 -20.92 10.20 2.34
C ASP A 426 -21.05 11.68 2.69
N LEU A 427 -20.05 12.44 2.26
CA LEU A 427 -20.04 13.90 2.39
C LEU A 427 -19.63 14.51 1.06
N TRP A 428 -20.30 15.60 0.70
CA TRP A 428 -19.84 16.44 -0.40
C TRP A 428 -18.49 17.06 -0.05
N ARG A 429 -17.49 16.81 -0.90
CA ARG A 429 -16.15 17.35 -0.72
C ARG A 429 -15.72 18.13 -1.98
N GLU A 430 -15.33 19.36 -1.81
CA GLU A 430 -14.74 20.14 -2.90
C GLU A 430 -13.39 19.54 -3.32
N PHE A 431 -12.98 19.78 -4.56
CA PHE A 431 -11.73 19.23 -5.11
C PHE A 431 -10.52 19.58 -4.24
N ASP A 432 -10.35 20.85 -3.89
CA ASP A 432 -9.22 21.29 -3.07
C ASP A 432 -9.26 20.74 -1.63
N THR A 433 -10.46 20.48 -1.09
CA THR A 433 -10.59 19.81 0.22
C THR A 433 -10.02 18.40 0.20
N ILE A 434 -10.05 17.74 -0.95
CA ILE A 434 -9.46 16.39 -1.14
C ILE A 434 -7.97 16.50 -1.42
N TYR A 435 -7.58 17.33 -2.38
CA TYR A 435 -6.25 17.26 -3.00
C TYR A 435 -5.21 18.21 -2.39
N GLU A 436 -5.59 19.33 -1.79
CA GLU A 436 -4.63 20.26 -1.20
C GLU A 436 -3.82 19.64 -0.04
N PRO A 437 -4.45 19.03 0.99
CA PRO A 437 -3.69 18.43 2.08
C PRO A 437 -2.85 17.24 1.60
N LEU A 438 -3.39 16.43 0.67
CA LEU A 438 -2.71 15.28 0.09
C LEU A 438 -1.50 15.72 -0.74
N TYR A 439 -1.66 16.74 -1.58
CA TYR A 439 -0.59 17.29 -2.41
C TYR A 439 0.55 17.88 -1.56
N LYS A 440 0.23 18.66 -0.50
CA LYS A 440 1.22 19.22 0.43
C LYS A 440 2.04 18.11 1.09
N GLU A 441 1.37 17.08 1.58
CA GLU A 441 2.03 15.95 2.23
C GLU A 441 2.89 15.15 1.23
N TYR A 442 2.39 14.89 0.03
CA TYR A 442 3.11 14.14 -0.99
C TYR A 442 4.31 14.92 -1.56
N MET A 443 4.19 16.24 -1.72
CA MET A 443 5.32 17.09 -2.08
C MET A 443 6.41 17.14 -1.02
N TYR A 444 6.06 16.91 0.24
CA TYR A 444 7.05 16.79 1.32
C TYR A 444 7.81 15.47 1.25
N TYR A 445 7.10 14.34 1.08
CA TYR A 445 7.73 13.02 1.11
C TYR A 445 8.27 12.56 -0.25
N PHE A 446 7.66 12.98 -1.37
CA PHE A 446 7.90 12.43 -2.70
C PHE A 446 8.18 13.52 -3.75
N LYS A 447 8.76 14.67 -3.37
CA LYS A 447 8.98 15.82 -4.25
C LYS A 447 9.72 15.48 -5.55
N ASP A 448 10.56 14.44 -5.54
CA ASP A 448 11.37 14.04 -6.69
C ASP A 448 10.63 13.13 -7.69
N LYS A 449 9.42 12.68 -7.33
CA LYS A 449 8.55 11.87 -8.19
C LYS A 449 7.49 12.73 -8.88
N PRO A 450 7.12 12.43 -10.14
CA PRO A 450 5.92 13.00 -10.76
C PRO A 450 4.65 12.38 -10.16
N PHE A 451 3.55 13.15 -10.18
CA PHE A 451 2.27 12.73 -9.64
C PHE A 451 1.24 12.49 -10.73
N ILE A 452 0.39 11.51 -10.48
CA ILE A 452 -0.78 11.18 -11.30
C ILE A 452 -2.01 11.04 -10.41
N ILE A 453 -3.10 11.74 -10.73
CA ILE A 453 -4.40 11.35 -10.20
C ILE A 453 -4.86 10.14 -11.00
N THR A 454 -4.77 8.97 -10.38
CA THR A 454 -5.07 7.69 -11.02
C THR A 454 -6.54 7.45 -11.19
N GLU A 455 -7.34 7.99 -10.28
CA GLU A 455 -8.80 7.96 -10.29
C GLU A 455 -9.36 9.14 -9.52
N PHE A 456 -10.30 9.85 -10.12
CA PHE A 456 -11.14 10.80 -9.42
C PHE A 456 -12.43 11.06 -10.19
N ALA A 457 -13.45 11.45 -9.46
CA ALA A 457 -14.70 11.94 -10.00
C ALA A 457 -15.50 12.68 -8.93
N SER A 458 -16.59 13.32 -9.38
CA SER A 458 -17.62 13.85 -8.51
C SER A 458 -18.96 13.17 -8.80
N ASN A 459 -19.70 12.88 -7.74
CA ASN A 459 -21.07 12.43 -7.84
C ASN A 459 -21.98 13.59 -8.26
N GLU A 460 -23.14 13.27 -8.85
CA GLU A 460 -24.17 14.24 -9.18
C GLU A 460 -25.03 14.64 -7.97
N ILE A 461 -25.10 13.73 -6.96
CA ILE A 461 -25.99 13.89 -5.81
C ILE A 461 -25.25 14.57 -4.65
N GLY A 462 -25.85 15.62 -4.09
CA GLY A 462 -25.36 16.32 -2.90
C GLY A 462 -24.79 17.70 -3.14
N GLY A 463 -24.64 18.13 -4.41
CA GLY A 463 -24.13 19.45 -4.75
C GLY A 463 -24.18 19.73 -6.25
N ASP A 464 -23.39 20.71 -6.70
CA ASP A 464 -23.27 21.12 -8.10
C ASP A 464 -22.01 20.51 -8.72
N LYS A 465 -22.17 19.36 -9.39
CA LYS A 465 -21.08 18.64 -10.08
C LYS A 465 -20.45 19.46 -11.19
N ALA A 466 -21.23 20.23 -11.93
CA ALA A 466 -20.70 21.07 -13.01
C ALA A 466 -19.74 22.14 -12.46
N LYS A 467 -20.12 22.79 -11.37
CA LYS A 467 -19.25 23.75 -10.66
C LYS A 467 -18.02 23.08 -10.05
N TRP A 468 -18.18 21.88 -9.49
CA TRP A 468 -17.07 21.09 -8.96
C TRP A 468 -16.05 20.76 -10.07
N ILE A 469 -16.50 20.28 -11.24
CA ILE A 469 -15.67 20.00 -12.41
C ILE A 469 -14.88 21.23 -12.84
N LYS A 470 -15.56 22.36 -12.99
CA LYS A 470 -14.93 23.64 -13.38
C LYS A 470 -13.79 24.01 -12.43
N ARG A 471 -14.06 23.96 -11.11
CA ARG A 471 -13.06 24.27 -10.07
C ARG A 471 -11.91 23.27 -10.08
N ALA A 472 -12.19 21.97 -10.19
CA ALA A 472 -11.15 20.94 -10.25
C ALA A 472 -10.18 21.19 -11.41
N MET A 473 -10.70 21.49 -12.60
CA MET A 473 -9.89 21.76 -13.78
C MET A 473 -9.13 23.10 -13.71
N GLU A 474 -9.59 24.04 -12.92
CA GLU A 474 -8.89 25.30 -12.63
C GLU A 474 -7.75 25.06 -11.63
N SER A 475 -8.06 24.37 -10.52
CA SER A 475 -7.10 24.11 -9.45
C SER A 475 -5.96 23.19 -9.89
N LEU A 476 -6.21 22.19 -10.73
CA LEU A 476 -5.16 21.30 -11.24
C LEU A 476 -3.99 22.07 -11.86
N VAL A 477 -4.28 23.06 -12.66
CA VAL A 477 -3.24 23.87 -13.32
C VAL A 477 -2.64 24.92 -12.39
N ALA A 478 -3.51 25.59 -11.60
CA ALA A 478 -3.09 26.71 -10.78
C ALA A 478 -2.30 26.28 -9.54
N ASN A 479 -2.75 25.20 -8.88
CA ASN A 479 -2.31 24.85 -7.54
C ASN A 479 -1.46 23.56 -7.47
N TYR A 480 -1.58 22.65 -8.47
CA TYR A 480 -0.99 21.30 -8.40
C TYR A 480 -0.08 20.96 -9.60
N PRO A 481 0.93 21.78 -9.93
CA PRO A 481 1.71 21.67 -11.19
C PRO A 481 2.54 20.38 -11.30
N ASN A 482 2.79 19.66 -10.19
CA ASN A 482 3.46 18.35 -10.21
C ASN A 482 2.51 17.19 -10.54
N ILE A 483 1.19 17.42 -10.60
CA ILE A 483 0.21 16.47 -11.12
C ILE A 483 0.24 16.56 -12.65
N LYS A 484 0.86 15.56 -13.28
CA LYS A 484 1.11 15.57 -14.73
C LYS A 484 0.04 14.82 -15.52
N ILE A 485 -0.69 13.92 -14.89
CA ILE A 485 -1.78 13.15 -15.49
C ILE A 485 -2.96 13.18 -14.54
N ALA A 486 -4.18 13.31 -15.06
CA ALA A 486 -5.41 13.23 -14.30
C ALA A 486 -6.41 12.31 -15.02
N VAL A 487 -6.85 11.22 -14.36
CA VAL A 487 -7.71 10.20 -14.96
C VAL A 487 -9.11 10.28 -14.38
N TRP A 488 -10.06 10.66 -15.21
CA TRP A 488 -11.46 10.69 -14.81
C TRP A 488 -12.05 9.28 -14.75
N PHE A 489 -12.67 8.94 -13.62
CA PHE A 489 -13.36 7.67 -13.40
C PHE A 489 -14.77 7.74 -13.98
N ASN A 490 -14.91 7.37 -15.26
CA ASN A 490 -16.13 7.58 -16.04
C ASN A 490 -17.09 6.39 -15.98
N GLN A 491 -17.65 6.12 -14.79
CA GLN A 491 -18.65 5.06 -14.63
C GLN A 491 -19.64 5.37 -13.50
N ILE A 492 -20.73 4.59 -13.45
CA ILE A 492 -21.62 4.54 -12.30
C ILE A 492 -21.10 3.45 -11.36
N ASP A 493 -20.91 3.78 -10.09
CA ASP A 493 -20.50 2.83 -9.05
C ASP A 493 -21.55 2.83 -7.92
N GLY A 494 -22.34 1.76 -7.86
CA GLY A 494 -23.46 1.71 -6.94
C GLY A 494 -24.44 2.86 -7.14
N LYS A 495 -24.51 3.78 -6.13
CA LYS A 495 -25.33 5.00 -6.19
C LYS A 495 -24.54 6.23 -6.62
N TRP A 496 -23.25 6.11 -6.86
CA TRP A 496 -22.40 7.22 -7.26
C TRP A 496 -22.42 7.39 -8.79
N LEU A 497 -22.91 8.54 -9.25
CA LEU A 497 -23.02 8.90 -10.66
C LEU A 497 -21.76 9.64 -11.11
N TYR A 498 -20.67 8.90 -11.33
CA TYR A 498 -19.37 9.48 -11.68
C TYR A 498 -19.18 9.73 -13.17
N ASN A 499 -20.02 9.13 -14.03
CA ASN A 499 -19.93 9.32 -15.47
C ASN A 499 -20.06 10.81 -15.86
N LEU A 500 -19.29 11.23 -16.87
CA LEU A 500 -19.22 12.63 -17.32
C LEU A 500 -20.57 13.16 -17.82
N ASP A 501 -21.37 12.30 -18.41
CA ASP A 501 -22.68 12.59 -19.00
C ASP A 501 -23.86 12.31 -18.04
N SER A 502 -23.59 12.29 -16.72
CA SER A 502 -24.64 12.15 -15.70
C SER A 502 -25.66 13.31 -15.75
N SER A 503 -25.24 14.49 -16.21
CA SER A 503 -26.13 15.58 -16.59
C SER A 503 -25.54 16.39 -17.75
N PRO A 504 -26.38 17.10 -18.54
CA PRO A 504 -25.90 18.01 -19.60
C PRO A 504 -24.95 19.09 -19.06
N ALA A 505 -25.23 19.63 -17.86
CA ALA A 505 -24.42 20.67 -17.23
C ALA A 505 -23.02 20.16 -16.86
N SER A 506 -22.92 18.94 -16.30
CA SER A 506 -21.64 18.31 -15.94
C SER A 506 -20.81 18.01 -17.18
N PHE A 507 -21.45 17.49 -18.24
CA PHE A 507 -20.79 17.25 -19.52
C PHE A 507 -20.25 18.53 -20.14
N GLN A 508 -21.09 19.59 -20.20
CA GLN A 508 -20.70 20.90 -20.73
C GLN A 508 -19.53 21.50 -19.93
N ALA A 509 -19.59 21.45 -18.60
CA ALA A 509 -18.51 21.96 -17.75
C ALA A 509 -17.16 21.27 -18.02
N PHE A 510 -17.18 19.95 -18.24
CA PHE A 510 -15.96 19.20 -18.58
C PHE A 510 -15.45 19.57 -19.97
N ALA A 511 -16.33 19.61 -20.98
CA ALA A 511 -15.98 20.02 -22.34
C ALA A 511 -15.38 21.43 -22.41
N GLU A 512 -15.97 22.40 -21.68
CA GLU A 512 -15.41 23.74 -21.58
C GLU A 512 -14.08 23.79 -20.85
N GLY A 513 -13.93 22.99 -19.78
CA GLY A 513 -12.67 22.88 -19.04
C GLY A 513 -11.52 22.38 -19.90
N LEU A 514 -11.78 21.41 -20.78
CA LEU A 514 -10.77 20.87 -21.70
C LEU A 514 -10.22 21.89 -22.70
N LYS A 515 -10.94 22.98 -22.98
CA LYS A 515 -10.47 24.06 -23.88
C LYS A 515 -9.32 24.90 -23.31
N LYS A 516 -9.00 24.73 -22.02
CA LYS A 516 -7.88 25.46 -21.40
C LYS A 516 -6.56 25.08 -22.11
N GLU A 517 -5.70 26.07 -22.33
CA GLU A 517 -4.39 25.88 -22.99
C GLU A 517 -3.55 24.78 -22.33
N ALA A 518 -3.64 24.64 -21.01
CA ALA A 518 -2.92 23.62 -20.24
C ALA A 518 -3.27 22.17 -20.63
N TYR A 519 -4.41 21.95 -21.26
CA TYR A 519 -4.94 20.65 -21.66
C TYR A 519 -4.94 20.44 -23.19
N GLN A 520 -4.67 21.51 -23.95
CA GLN A 520 -4.63 21.48 -25.42
C GLN A 520 -3.21 21.22 -25.90
N PHE A 521 -2.83 19.95 -25.95
CA PHE A 521 -1.56 19.49 -26.52
C PHE A 521 -1.66 18.01 -26.87
N ARG A 522 -0.76 17.56 -27.71
CA ARG A 522 -0.55 16.15 -27.98
C ARG A 522 0.52 15.62 -27.03
N ALA A 523 0.26 14.51 -26.33
CA ALA A 523 1.21 13.91 -25.42
C ALA A 523 1.95 12.71 -26.02
N VAL A 524 1.28 11.91 -26.87
CA VAL A 524 1.83 10.69 -27.46
C VAL A 524 2.28 10.94 -28.89
N TRP A 525 3.57 10.85 -29.13
CA TRP A 525 4.20 11.15 -30.40
C TRP A 525 4.86 9.91 -30.98
N PRO A 526 4.75 9.65 -32.31
CA PRO A 526 5.55 8.63 -32.96
C PRO A 526 7.04 8.86 -32.69
N ARG A 527 7.80 7.78 -32.60
CA ARG A 527 9.24 7.83 -32.60
C ARG A 527 9.70 7.95 -34.06
N ASN A 528 10.50 8.95 -34.37
CA ASN A 528 11.06 9.14 -35.71
C ASN A 528 12.08 8.05 -36.03
#